data_42fbdb44dbc01fa7b0d829aa0206385d
#
_entry.id   42fbdb44dbc01fa7b0d829aa0206385d
#
_cell.length_a   1.000
_cell.length_b   1.000
_cell.length_c   1.000
_cell.angle_alpha   90.00
_cell.angle_beta   90.00
_cell.angle_gamma   90.00
#
_symmetry.space_group_name_H-M   'P 1'
#
loop_
_entity.id
_entity.type
_entity.pdbx_description
1 polymer ?
#
loop_
_entity_poly.entity_id
_entity_poly.type
_entity_poly.pdbx_seq_one_letter_code
_entity_poly.pdbx_strand_id
1 'polypeptide(L)'
;MKEYLGIEKDAQYLVDMIYAPMYTKLCMHAIEMDIFSSLTESISAEELASKLEWHAVNTGLFLDALAGMKLLKKTDGLYQNTSTANKYLVRSSNYYMGGYMLMCNQFSASDNSDISLLVQKGPQPMLESTTEQFYFAEQISAMRVAQVGARSQETVDILSSLPEFASSKKMLDLGCGTGMLGIAAAKANNNLTAVLFDTPAMGGGIAESIKQSGIEERLKAMTGDYMIDDIGEDYDLIIAIGTLNFAKHAMDTIMERLYLALNKGGVLVASGDGIHSEGTMPIDMVSSWLTYAMQGMNLGMPIGLIPDAAKKAGFCSVDSFTVPSYSGTANINIIRN
;
A
#
# COMPACT_ATOMS: atom_id res chain seq x y z
N MET A 1 -45.34 24.87 -14.08
CA MET A 1 -44.26 23.96 -14.53
C MET A 1 -44.16 22.81 -13.54
N LYS A 2 -44.34 21.57 -13.96
CA LYS A 2 -44.03 20.46 -13.07
C LYS A 2 -42.53 20.54 -12.77
N GLU A 3 -42.16 20.56 -11.51
CA GLU A 3 -40.76 20.58 -11.06
C GLU A 3 -40.08 19.29 -11.60
N TYR A 4 -39.07 19.44 -12.45
CA TYR A 4 -38.27 18.33 -12.92
C TYR A 4 -37.24 17.99 -11.83
N LEU A 5 -37.44 16.86 -11.15
CA LEU A 5 -36.63 16.47 -10.01
C LEU A 5 -35.32 15.79 -10.37
N GLY A 6 -35.09 15.47 -11.66
CA GLY A 6 -33.91 14.72 -12.08
C GLY A 6 -33.88 13.28 -11.56
N ILE A 7 -32.69 12.73 -11.39
CA ILE A 7 -32.49 11.46 -10.70
C ILE A 7 -32.49 11.67 -9.18
N GLU A 8 -32.89 10.68 -8.41
CA GLU A 8 -32.84 10.74 -6.95
C GLU A 8 -31.40 10.87 -6.46
N LYS A 9 -31.21 11.63 -5.36
CA LYS A 9 -29.87 11.91 -4.82
C LYS A 9 -29.11 10.65 -4.40
N ASP A 10 -29.82 9.62 -3.96
CA ASP A 10 -29.26 8.33 -3.58
C ASP A 10 -28.77 7.52 -4.79
N ALA A 11 -29.14 7.88 -6.02
CA ALA A 11 -28.63 7.28 -7.25
C ALA A 11 -27.38 8.00 -7.82
N GLN A 12 -26.92 9.10 -7.18
CA GLN A 12 -25.77 9.89 -7.69
C GLN A 12 -24.50 9.04 -7.83
N TYR A 13 -24.26 8.11 -6.92
CA TYR A 13 -23.10 7.21 -6.97
C TYR A 13 -23.03 6.37 -8.27
N LEU A 14 -24.17 6.02 -8.88
CA LEU A 14 -24.22 5.32 -10.16
C LEU A 14 -23.71 6.22 -11.31
N VAL A 15 -24.03 7.52 -11.24
CA VAL A 15 -23.50 8.50 -12.20
C VAL A 15 -21.99 8.66 -12.01
N ASP A 16 -21.53 8.72 -10.77
CA ASP A 16 -20.10 8.83 -10.46
C ASP A 16 -19.30 7.65 -11.01
N MET A 17 -19.86 6.43 -10.98
CA MET A 17 -19.24 5.23 -11.58
C MET A 17 -19.06 5.34 -13.10
N ILE A 18 -19.94 6.05 -13.84
CA ILE A 18 -19.81 6.23 -15.29
C ILE A 18 -18.55 7.04 -15.62
N TYR A 19 -18.22 8.03 -14.79
CA TYR A 19 -17.09 8.94 -15.02
C TYR A 19 -15.81 8.53 -14.30
N ALA A 20 -15.89 7.62 -13.32
CA ALA A 20 -14.74 7.16 -12.55
C ALA A 20 -13.54 6.70 -13.42
N PRO A 21 -13.72 5.96 -14.55
CA PRO A 21 -12.60 5.56 -15.41
C PRO A 21 -11.86 6.77 -16.01
N MET A 22 -12.57 7.84 -16.38
CA MET A 22 -11.96 9.06 -16.90
C MET A 22 -11.21 9.81 -15.79
N TYR A 23 -11.78 9.92 -14.59
CA TYR A 23 -11.12 10.56 -13.46
C TYR A 23 -9.85 9.83 -13.09
N THR A 24 -9.89 8.49 -13.02
CA THR A 24 -8.70 7.66 -12.79
C THR A 24 -7.65 7.93 -13.85
N LYS A 25 -8.01 7.89 -15.13
CA LYS A 25 -7.08 8.12 -16.25
C LYS A 25 -6.41 9.50 -16.16
N LEU A 26 -7.18 10.57 -15.90
CA LEU A 26 -6.65 11.93 -15.74
C LEU A 26 -5.66 12.01 -14.58
N CYS A 27 -6.03 11.44 -13.44
CA CYS A 27 -5.17 11.44 -12.25
C CYS A 27 -3.86 10.66 -12.49
N MET A 28 -3.93 9.45 -13.09
CA MET A 28 -2.75 8.64 -13.37
C MET A 28 -1.79 9.37 -14.32
N HIS A 29 -2.28 9.95 -15.41
CA HIS A 29 -1.42 10.74 -16.31
C HIS A 29 -0.85 11.99 -15.64
N ALA A 30 -1.59 12.66 -14.76
CA ALA A 30 -1.09 13.79 -13.99
C ALA A 30 0.08 13.38 -13.08
N ILE A 31 0.02 12.18 -12.47
CA ILE A 31 1.08 11.62 -11.65
C ILE A 31 2.28 11.21 -12.50
N GLU A 32 2.06 10.51 -13.63
CA GLU A 32 3.11 10.08 -14.56
C GLU A 32 3.93 11.28 -15.07
N MET A 33 3.24 12.34 -15.49
CA MET A 33 3.83 13.59 -15.99
C MET A 33 4.42 14.48 -14.88
N ASP A 34 4.29 14.07 -13.60
CA ASP A 34 4.75 14.82 -12.43
C ASP A 34 4.28 16.28 -12.35
N ILE A 35 3.03 16.52 -12.80
CA ILE A 35 2.50 17.87 -12.89
C ILE A 35 2.34 18.55 -11.54
N PHE A 36 2.04 17.77 -10.49
CA PHE A 36 1.84 18.29 -9.14
C PHE A 36 3.11 18.92 -8.56
N SER A 37 4.29 18.40 -8.92
CA SER A 37 5.56 19.02 -8.49
C SER A 37 5.78 20.41 -9.10
N SER A 38 5.13 20.72 -10.23
CA SER A 38 5.19 22.01 -10.90
C SER A 38 4.10 23.01 -10.44
N LEU A 39 3.14 22.55 -9.63
CA LEU A 39 1.97 23.32 -9.19
C LEU A 39 1.97 23.61 -7.67
N THR A 40 3.14 23.53 -7.04
CA THR A 40 3.31 23.92 -5.62
C THR A 40 3.08 25.40 -5.41
N GLU A 41 3.41 26.22 -6.40
CA GLU A 41 3.12 27.65 -6.50
C GLU A 41 2.06 27.90 -7.58
N SER A 42 1.38 29.08 -7.49
CA SER A 42 0.36 29.46 -8.47
C SER A 42 0.99 29.81 -9.82
N ILE A 43 0.46 29.21 -10.90
CA ILE A 43 0.96 29.41 -12.26
C ILE A 43 -0.19 29.39 -13.26
N SER A 44 -0.11 30.15 -14.38
CA SER A 44 -1.10 30.06 -15.45
C SER A 44 -0.89 28.82 -16.34
N ALA A 45 -1.94 28.42 -17.07
CA ALA A 45 -1.81 27.30 -18.01
C ALA A 45 -0.83 27.59 -19.15
N GLU A 46 -0.79 28.83 -19.62
CA GLU A 46 0.10 29.28 -20.69
C GLU A 46 1.56 29.24 -20.25
N GLU A 47 1.85 29.72 -19.04
CA GLU A 47 3.19 29.73 -18.47
C GLU A 47 3.68 28.31 -18.20
N LEU A 48 2.83 27.44 -17.63
CA LEU A 48 3.16 26.01 -17.40
C LEU A 48 3.39 25.29 -18.73
N ALA A 49 2.53 25.50 -19.73
CA ALA A 49 2.68 24.91 -21.05
C ALA A 49 3.99 25.34 -21.73
N SER A 50 4.35 26.64 -21.61
CA SER A 50 5.61 27.14 -22.13
C SER A 50 6.82 26.51 -21.42
N LYS A 51 6.77 26.36 -20.09
CA LYS A 51 7.85 25.77 -19.29
C LYS A 51 8.07 24.27 -19.58
N LEU A 52 6.99 23.55 -19.90
CA LEU A 52 7.02 22.10 -20.15
C LEU A 52 7.01 21.74 -21.64
N GLU A 53 7.02 22.73 -22.53
CA GLU A 53 6.93 22.58 -24.00
C GLU A 53 5.64 21.82 -24.42
N TRP A 54 4.53 22.13 -23.74
CA TRP A 54 3.22 21.51 -23.97
C TRP A 54 2.30 22.38 -24.81
N HIS A 55 1.21 21.80 -25.33
CA HIS A 55 0.19 22.50 -26.07
C HIS A 55 -0.69 23.36 -25.13
N ALA A 56 -0.61 24.71 -25.23
CA ALA A 56 -1.21 25.63 -24.26
C ALA A 56 -2.71 25.40 -24.02
N VAL A 57 -3.51 25.25 -25.09
CA VAL A 57 -4.96 25.05 -24.97
C VAL A 57 -5.28 23.72 -24.26
N ASN A 58 -4.61 22.64 -24.63
CA ASN A 58 -4.85 21.32 -24.02
C ASN A 58 -4.35 21.28 -22.56
N THR A 59 -3.27 21.99 -22.24
CA THR A 59 -2.81 22.14 -20.84
C THR A 59 -3.89 22.82 -20.02
N GLY A 60 -4.50 23.91 -20.50
CA GLY A 60 -5.59 24.59 -19.79
C GLY A 60 -6.79 23.67 -19.53
N LEU A 61 -7.24 22.92 -20.56
CA LEU A 61 -8.34 21.97 -20.44
C LEU A 61 -8.02 20.85 -19.42
N PHE A 62 -6.78 20.36 -19.43
CA PHE A 62 -6.33 19.32 -18.50
C PHE A 62 -6.32 19.83 -17.06
N LEU A 63 -5.77 21.04 -16.83
CA LEU A 63 -5.76 21.67 -15.51
C LEU A 63 -7.16 21.98 -15.00
N ASP A 64 -8.07 22.41 -15.88
CA ASP A 64 -9.48 22.62 -15.53
C ASP A 64 -10.15 21.34 -15.05
N ALA A 65 -9.90 20.22 -15.73
CA ALA A 65 -10.41 18.91 -15.32
C ALA A 65 -9.86 18.51 -13.93
N LEU A 66 -8.55 18.66 -13.69
CA LEU A 66 -7.95 18.38 -12.38
C LEU A 66 -8.48 19.30 -11.27
N ALA A 67 -8.81 20.58 -11.60
CA ALA A 67 -9.44 21.49 -10.67
C ALA A 67 -10.89 21.07 -10.37
N GLY A 68 -11.65 20.63 -11.38
CA GLY A 68 -12.98 20.03 -11.20
C GLY A 68 -12.97 18.81 -10.30
N MET A 69 -11.90 18.00 -10.37
CA MET A 69 -11.66 16.86 -9.49
C MET A 69 -11.16 17.26 -8.08
N LYS A 70 -11.03 18.55 -7.77
CA LYS A 70 -10.53 19.07 -6.49
C LYS A 70 -9.08 18.69 -6.16
N LEU A 71 -8.30 18.37 -7.17
CA LEU A 71 -6.86 18.16 -7.04
C LEU A 71 -6.10 19.49 -7.13
N LEU A 72 -6.62 20.42 -7.92
CA LEU A 72 -6.10 21.79 -8.04
C LEU A 72 -7.13 22.81 -7.57
N LYS A 73 -6.65 24.02 -7.23
CA LYS A 73 -7.42 25.23 -7.08
C LYS A 73 -7.17 26.09 -8.31
N LYS A 74 -8.25 26.71 -8.86
CA LYS A 74 -8.15 27.72 -9.91
C LYS A 74 -8.67 29.04 -9.34
N THR A 75 -7.84 30.10 -9.34
CA THR A 75 -8.17 31.43 -8.86
C THR A 75 -7.57 32.45 -9.82
N ASP A 76 -8.40 33.34 -10.38
CA ASP A 76 -7.97 34.38 -11.31
C ASP A 76 -7.13 33.87 -12.50
N GLY A 77 -7.49 32.69 -13.03
CA GLY A 77 -6.79 32.04 -14.13
C GLY A 77 -5.52 31.29 -13.75
N LEU A 78 -5.09 31.34 -12.49
CA LEU A 78 -3.93 30.62 -11.97
C LEU A 78 -4.34 29.32 -11.32
N TYR A 79 -3.48 28.30 -11.47
CA TYR A 79 -3.67 26.96 -10.90
C TYR A 79 -2.63 26.69 -9.83
N GLN A 80 -3.03 26.03 -8.76
CA GLN A 80 -2.18 25.61 -7.67
C GLN A 80 -2.72 24.30 -7.08
N ASN A 81 -1.85 23.45 -6.54
CA ASN A 81 -2.27 22.26 -5.81
C ASN A 81 -3.18 22.59 -4.64
N THR A 82 -4.14 21.71 -4.37
CA THR A 82 -4.80 21.68 -3.06
C THR A 82 -3.83 21.19 -1.98
N SER A 83 -4.18 21.38 -0.71
CA SER A 83 -3.40 20.81 0.41
C SER A 83 -3.24 19.29 0.30
N THR A 84 -4.30 18.60 -0.15
CA THR A 84 -4.28 17.14 -0.41
C THR A 84 -3.31 16.79 -1.51
N ALA A 85 -3.35 17.47 -2.65
CA ALA A 85 -2.43 17.22 -3.76
C ALA A 85 -0.97 17.53 -3.36
N ASN A 86 -0.73 18.62 -2.62
CA ASN A 86 0.62 18.93 -2.11
C ASN A 86 1.16 17.84 -1.19
N LYS A 87 0.31 17.29 -0.29
CA LYS A 87 0.74 16.27 0.65
C LYS A 87 0.96 14.91 -0.03
N TYR A 88 0.05 14.50 -0.93
CA TYR A 88 0.00 13.11 -1.39
C TYR A 88 0.45 12.90 -2.85
N LEU A 89 0.52 13.95 -3.68
CA LEU A 89 0.81 13.82 -5.11
C LEU A 89 2.10 14.52 -5.56
N VAL A 90 2.73 15.33 -4.72
CA VAL A 90 4.06 15.92 -4.99
C VAL A 90 5.13 14.87 -4.67
N ARG A 91 6.01 14.56 -5.63
CA ARG A 91 7.02 13.48 -5.51
C ARG A 91 7.98 13.63 -4.33
N SER A 92 8.32 14.86 -3.96
CA SER A 92 9.23 15.14 -2.84
C SER A 92 8.57 15.03 -1.46
N SER A 93 7.25 14.83 -1.41
CA SER A 93 6.53 14.67 -0.14
C SER A 93 6.84 13.33 0.53
N ASN A 94 7.06 13.34 1.84
CA ASN A 94 7.18 12.11 2.64
C ASN A 94 5.91 11.25 2.60
N TYR A 95 4.76 11.84 2.26
CA TYR A 95 3.48 11.14 2.12
C TYR A 95 3.08 10.89 0.66
N TYR A 96 4.02 10.93 -0.29
CA TYR A 96 3.74 10.70 -1.70
C TYR A 96 3.09 9.33 -1.93
N MET A 97 1.91 9.32 -2.56
CA MET A 97 1.13 8.13 -2.88
C MET A 97 1.20 7.74 -4.36
N GLY A 98 1.70 8.62 -5.22
CA GLY A 98 1.62 8.44 -6.67
C GLY A 98 2.25 7.12 -7.14
N GLY A 99 3.35 6.69 -6.55
CA GLY A 99 3.98 5.41 -6.89
C GLY A 99 3.08 4.20 -6.63
N TYR A 100 2.41 4.18 -5.47
CA TYR A 100 1.44 3.15 -5.12
C TYR A 100 0.22 3.16 -6.06
N MET A 101 -0.32 4.36 -6.34
CA MET A 101 -1.46 4.52 -7.26
C MET A 101 -1.14 4.02 -8.67
N LEU A 102 0.05 4.33 -9.20
CA LEU A 102 0.50 3.84 -10.52
C LEU A 102 0.67 2.32 -10.53
N MET A 103 1.23 1.74 -9.49
CA MET A 103 1.34 0.28 -9.35
C MET A 103 -0.03 -0.38 -9.35
N CYS A 104 -0.98 0.09 -8.54
CA CYS A 104 -2.34 -0.44 -8.52
C CYS A 104 -3.05 -0.31 -9.87
N ASN A 105 -2.87 0.82 -10.56
CA ASN A 105 -3.42 1.03 -11.89
C ASN A 105 -2.82 0.06 -12.92
N GLN A 106 -1.53 -0.21 -12.85
CA GLN A 106 -0.86 -1.19 -13.71
C GLN A 106 -1.37 -2.62 -13.45
N PHE A 107 -1.52 -3.02 -12.19
CA PHE A 107 -2.10 -4.32 -11.83
C PHE A 107 -3.53 -4.45 -12.34
N SER A 108 -4.37 -3.43 -12.14
CA SER A 108 -5.75 -3.43 -12.66
C SER A 108 -5.80 -3.50 -14.18
N ALA A 109 -4.89 -2.82 -14.88
CA ALA A 109 -4.82 -2.86 -16.34
C ALA A 109 -4.28 -4.19 -16.90
N SER A 110 -3.43 -4.90 -16.12
CA SER A 110 -2.90 -6.21 -16.50
C SER A 110 -3.83 -7.38 -16.12
N ASP A 111 -4.83 -7.14 -15.28
CA ASP A 111 -5.85 -8.13 -14.94
C ASP A 111 -6.82 -8.30 -16.12
N ASN A 112 -6.57 -9.32 -16.92
CA ASN A 112 -7.44 -9.71 -18.04
C ASN A 112 -8.57 -10.65 -17.62
N SER A 113 -8.86 -10.78 -16.33
CA SER A 113 -9.92 -11.65 -15.83
C SER A 113 -11.29 -11.24 -16.36
N ASP A 114 -11.97 -12.16 -17.03
CA ASP A 114 -13.38 -11.99 -17.39
C ASP A 114 -14.26 -12.32 -16.19
N ILE A 115 -14.65 -11.28 -15.44
CA ILE A 115 -15.51 -11.42 -14.26
C ILE A 115 -16.80 -12.17 -14.59
N SER A 116 -17.40 -11.92 -15.78
CA SER A 116 -18.62 -12.61 -16.19
C SER A 116 -18.39 -14.10 -16.35
N LEU A 117 -17.26 -14.47 -16.95
CA LEU A 117 -16.88 -15.87 -17.12
C LEU A 117 -16.57 -16.53 -15.75
N LEU A 118 -15.83 -15.83 -14.88
CA LEU A 118 -15.54 -16.31 -13.53
C LEU A 118 -16.81 -16.55 -12.71
N VAL A 119 -17.77 -15.62 -12.78
CA VAL A 119 -19.06 -15.78 -12.08
C VAL A 119 -19.87 -16.96 -12.66
N GLN A 120 -19.89 -17.14 -13.97
CA GLN A 120 -20.73 -18.14 -14.63
C GLN A 120 -20.12 -19.54 -14.64
N LYS A 121 -18.80 -19.67 -14.71
CA LYS A 121 -18.08 -20.94 -14.93
C LYS A 121 -17.14 -21.31 -13.81
N GLY A 122 -16.93 -20.43 -12.83
CA GLY A 122 -15.95 -20.61 -11.75
C GLY A 122 -14.51 -20.36 -12.21
N PRO A 123 -13.52 -20.78 -11.39
CA PRO A 123 -12.11 -20.61 -11.72
C PRO A 123 -11.75 -21.12 -13.10
N GLN A 124 -11.00 -20.32 -13.86
CA GLN A 124 -10.49 -20.70 -15.15
C GLN A 124 -9.09 -21.31 -15.03
N PRO A 125 -8.66 -22.18 -15.95
CA PRO A 125 -7.30 -22.68 -15.94
C PRO A 125 -6.32 -21.50 -15.98
N MET A 126 -5.59 -21.30 -14.88
CA MET A 126 -4.53 -20.31 -14.85
C MET A 126 -3.37 -20.82 -15.70
N LEU A 127 -2.83 -19.99 -16.59
CA LEU A 127 -1.52 -20.29 -17.18
C LEU A 127 -0.50 -20.39 -16.04
N GLU A 128 0.38 -21.42 -16.08
CA GLU A 128 1.37 -21.69 -15.02
C GLU A 128 2.19 -20.46 -14.61
N SER A 129 2.29 -19.47 -15.50
CA SER A 129 2.95 -18.18 -15.27
C SER A 129 2.26 -17.25 -14.26
N THR A 130 0.99 -17.47 -13.88
CA THR A 130 0.25 -16.51 -13.03
C THR A 130 0.62 -16.57 -11.56
N THR A 131 1.03 -17.70 -11.04
CA THR A 131 1.55 -17.82 -9.65
C THR A 131 2.93 -17.17 -9.52
N GLU A 132 3.73 -17.19 -10.59
CA GLU A 132 5.02 -16.50 -10.65
C GLU A 132 4.87 -14.98 -10.86
N GLN A 133 3.73 -14.50 -11.39
CA GLN A 133 3.49 -13.09 -11.71
C GLN A 133 3.63 -12.12 -10.53
N PHE A 134 3.46 -12.58 -9.29
CA PHE A 134 3.70 -11.74 -8.11
C PHE A 134 5.18 -11.46 -7.84
N TYR A 135 6.11 -12.17 -8.48
CA TYR A 135 7.53 -12.18 -8.12
C TYR A 135 8.48 -11.74 -9.23
N PHE A 136 8.00 -11.07 -10.29
CA PHE A 136 8.87 -10.70 -11.41
C PHE A 136 9.80 -9.53 -11.11
N ALA A 137 11.01 -9.59 -11.67
CA ALA A 137 12.00 -8.53 -11.61
C ALA A 137 11.46 -7.16 -12.08
N GLU A 138 10.54 -7.17 -13.04
CA GLU A 138 9.85 -5.95 -13.53
C GLU A 138 8.96 -5.33 -12.46
N GLN A 139 8.35 -6.15 -11.60
CA GLN A 139 7.50 -5.69 -10.49
C GLN A 139 8.31 -5.21 -9.29
N ILE A 140 9.55 -5.65 -9.11
CA ILE A 140 10.42 -5.19 -8.02
C ILE A 140 10.59 -3.67 -8.08
N SER A 141 10.80 -3.10 -9.27
CA SER A 141 10.94 -1.66 -9.43
C SER A 141 9.64 -0.92 -9.09
N ALA A 142 8.50 -1.40 -9.58
CA ALA A 142 7.19 -0.83 -9.28
C ALA A 142 6.86 -0.93 -7.77
N MET A 143 7.12 -2.08 -7.16
CA MET A 143 6.93 -2.31 -5.73
C MET A 143 7.79 -1.37 -4.89
N ARG A 144 9.05 -1.17 -5.27
CA ARG A 144 9.96 -0.25 -4.58
C ARG A 144 9.41 1.18 -4.58
N VAL A 145 8.98 1.67 -5.74
CA VAL A 145 8.37 3.01 -5.86
C VAL A 145 7.07 3.08 -5.03
N ALA A 146 6.29 2.01 -4.99
CA ALA A 146 5.06 1.95 -4.22
C ALA A 146 5.28 1.88 -2.69
N GLN A 147 6.41 1.36 -2.25
CA GLN A 147 6.76 1.29 -0.82
C GLN A 147 7.36 2.60 -0.28
N VAL A 148 7.83 3.48 -1.14
CA VAL A 148 8.36 4.81 -0.75
C VAL A 148 7.21 5.78 -0.50
N GLY A 149 7.45 6.84 0.27
CA GLY A 149 6.47 7.89 0.56
C GLY A 149 5.45 7.46 1.58
N ALA A 150 4.16 7.56 1.28
CA ALA A 150 3.07 7.39 2.25
C ALA A 150 3.14 6.04 2.99
N ARG A 151 3.44 4.94 2.30
CA ARG A 151 3.53 3.61 2.92
C ARG A 151 4.65 3.52 3.96
N SER A 152 5.84 3.99 3.61
CA SER A 152 6.97 4.03 4.56
C SER A 152 6.71 5.01 5.70
N GLN A 153 6.16 6.20 5.40
CA GLN A 153 5.89 7.21 6.41
C GLN A 153 4.80 6.77 7.39
N GLU A 154 3.71 6.19 6.91
CA GLU A 154 2.65 5.63 7.77
C GLU A 154 3.20 4.55 8.71
N THR A 155 4.06 3.65 8.18
CA THR A 155 4.73 2.65 9.02
C THR A 155 5.57 3.31 10.10
N VAL A 156 6.38 4.32 9.76
CA VAL A 156 7.19 5.08 10.73
C VAL A 156 6.32 5.81 11.75
N ASP A 157 5.21 6.41 11.33
CA ASP A 157 4.28 7.13 12.22
C ASP A 157 3.64 6.15 13.23
N ILE A 158 3.21 4.96 12.79
CA ILE A 158 2.69 3.91 13.67
C ILE A 158 3.77 3.49 14.67
N LEU A 159 4.96 3.13 14.20
CA LEU A 159 6.06 2.68 15.05
C LEU A 159 6.47 3.77 16.06
N SER A 160 6.58 5.02 15.61
CA SER A 160 6.97 6.16 16.46
C SER A 160 5.93 6.48 17.55
N SER A 161 4.68 6.04 17.38
CA SER A 161 3.65 6.16 18.40
C SER A 161 3.77 5.13 19.53
N LEU A 162 4.58 4.07 19.32
CA LEU A 162 4.78 2.99 20.29
C LEU A 162 5.92 3.34 21.26
N PRO A 163 5.71 3.22 22.58
CA PRO A 163 6.77 3.48 23.55
C PRO A 163 7.96 2.54 23.39
N GLU A 164 7.74 1.33 22.91
CA GLU A 164 8.76 0.30 22.67
C GLU A 164 9.73 0.67 21.55
N PHE A 165 9.29 1.44 20.55
CA PHE A 165 10.08 1.72 19.34
C PHE A 165 11.39 2.44 19.63
N ALA A 166 11.38 3.43 20.53
CA ALA A 166 12.57 4.22 20.85
C ALA A 166 13.68 3.38 21.54
N SER A 167 13.31 2.32 22.27
CA SER A 167 14.23 1.42 22.97
C SER A 167 14.62 0.19 22.16
N SER A 168 13.91 -0.11 21.06
CA SER A 168 14.17 -1.27 20.22
C SER A 168 15.54 -1.18 19.53
N LYS A 169 16.26 -2.29 19.51
CA LYS A 169 17.61 -2.42 18.94
C LYS A 169 17.65 -3.34 17.71
N LYS A 170 16.79 -4.35 17.67
CA LYS A 170 16.74 -5.34 16.60
C LYS A 170 15.32 -5.56 16.13
N MET A 171 15.10 -5.41 14.82
CA MET A 171 13.79 -5.66 14.23
C MET A 171 13.86 -6.67 13.07
N LEU A 172 12.71 -7.29 12.83
CA LEU A 172 12.41 -8.06 11.63
C LEU A 172 11.35 -7.33 10.80
N ASP A 173 11.60 -7.14 9.52
CA ASP A 173 10.61 -6.76 8.52
C ASP A 173 10.26 -8.04 7.74
N LEU A 174 9.14 -8.69 8.11
CA LEU A 174 8.70 -9.96 7.58
C LEU A 174 7.87 -9.75 6.30
N GLY A 175 8.27 -10.39 5.21
CA GLY A 175 7.67 -10.16 3.90
C GLY A 175 7.92 -8.73 3.43
N CYS A 176 9.17 -8.28 3.54
CA CYS A 176 9.57 -6.89 3.37
C CYS A 176 9.46 -6.36 1.93
N GLY A 177 9.22 -7.23 0.94
CA GLY A 177 9.28 -6.85 -0.47
C GLY A 177 10.68 -6.34 -0.84
N THR A 178 10.81 -5.06 -1.13
CA THR A 178 12.11 -4.44 -1.41
C THR A 178 12.81 -3.87 -0.17
N GLY A 179 12.24 -4.04 1.02
CA GLY A 179 12.83 -3.65 2.31
C GLY A 179 12.65 -2.18 2.69
N MET A 180 11.87 -1.40 1.94
CA MET A 180 11.76 0.05 2.15
C MET A 180 11.13 0.41 3.50
N LEU A 181 10.22 -0.41 4.04
CA LEU A 181 9.58 -0.15 5.34
C LEU A 181 10.58 -0.33 6.49
N GLY A 182 11.31 -1.46 6.49
CA GLY A 182 12.36 -1.73 7.48
C GLY A 182 13.49 -0.70 7.43
N ILE A 183 13.90 -0.28 6.22
CA ILE A 183 14.88 0.79 6.03
C ILE A 183 14.37 2.11 6.61
N ALA A 184 13.11 2.49 6.35
CA ALA A 184 12.52 3.70 6.90
C ALA A 184 12.46 3.67 8.43
N ALA A 185 12.06 2.54 9.02
CA ALA A 185 12.06 2.34 10.46
C ALA A 185 13.47 2.47 11.07
N ALA A 186 14.47 1.84 10.45
CA ALA A 186 15.86 1.93 10.90
C ALA A 186 16.44 3.36 10.77
N LYS A 187 16.00 4.14 9.78
CA LYS A 187 16.36 5.57 9.66
C LYS A 187 15.69 6.43 10.74
N ALA A 188 14.46 6.09 11.11
CA ALA A 188 13.72 6.82 12.15
C ALA A 188 14.24 6.54 13.58
N ASN A 189 14.84 5.36 13.81
CA ASN A 189 15.49 5.02 15.08
C ASN A 189 16.96 4.65 14.83
N ASN A 190 17.87 5.53 15.21
CA ASN A 190 19.32 5.36 14.97
C ASN A 190 19.94 4.16 15.68
N ASN A 191 19.30 3.63 16.73
CA ASN A 191 19.79 2.46 17.49
C ASN A 191 19.30 1.14 16.89
N LEU A 192 18.39 1.19 15.91
CA LEU A 192 17.73 0.02 15.36
C LEU A 192 18.55 -0.60 14.24
N THR A 193 18.79 -1.91 14.32
CA THR A 193 19.22 -2.77 13.23
C THR A 193 18.02 -3.52 12.69
N ALA A 194 17.96 -3.76 11.36
CA ALA A 194 16.83 -4.43 10.74
C ALA A 194 17.27 -5.65 9.91
N VAL A 195 16.57 -6.77 10.11
CA VAL A 195 16.59 -7.92 9.22
C VAL A 195 15.42 -7.75 8.24
N LEU A 196 15.73 -7.73 6.96
CA LEU A 196 14.77 -7.59 5.85
C LEU A 196 14.57 -8.98 5.25
N PHE A 197 13.43 -9.60 5.54
CA PHE A 197 13.15 -10.99 5.16
C PHE A 197 12.08 -11.06 4.07
N ASP A 198 12.38 -11.76 2.98
CA ASP A 198 11.40 -12.07 1.92
C ASP A 198 11.83 -13.33 1.15
N THR A 199 11.05 -13.71 0.14
CA THR A 199 11.38 -14.83 -0.74
C THR A 199 12.70 -14.62 -1.48
N PRO A 200 13.40 -15.68 -1.93
CA PRO A 200 14.63 -15.56 -2.71
C PRO A 200 14.51 -14.68 -3.95
N ALA A 201 13.32 -14.62 -4.57
CA ALA A 201 13.05 -13.77 -5.73
C ALA A 201 13.22 -12.27 -5.43
N MET A 202 12.98 -11.85 -4.17
CA MET A 202 13.14 -10.46 -3.73
C MET A 202 14.57 -10.10 -3.33
N GLY A 203 15.47 -11.09 -3.18
CA GLY A 203 16.83 -10.90 -2.66
C GLY A 203 17.64 -9.82 -3.39
N GLY A 204 17.54 -9.76 -4.73
CA GLY A 204 18.20 -8.73 -5.53
C GLY A 204 17.68 -7.31 -5.24
N GLY A 205 16.35 -7.18 -5.12
CA GLY A 205 15.70 -5.90 -4.80
C GLY A 205 16.04 -5.40 -3.39
N ILE A 206 16.10 -6.32 -2.41
CA ILE A 206 16.51 -6.01 -1.04
C ILE A 206 17.96 -5.54 -1.01
N ALA A 207 18.88 -6.27 -1.64
CA ALA A 207 20.31 -5.92 -1.69
C ALA A 207 20.53 -4.53 -2.30
N GLU A 208 19.84 -4.22 -3.39
CA GLU A 208 19.92 -2.91 -4.02
C GLU A 208 19.38 -1.80 -3.11
N SER A 209 18.26 -2.04 -2.40
CA SER A 209 17.70 -1.09 -1.45
C SER A 209 18.63 -0.84 -0.27
N ILE A 210 19.27 -1.89 0.27
CA ILE A 210 20.30 -1.77 1.32
C ILE A 210 21.44 -0.89 0.84
N LYS A 211 22.03 -1.18 -0.33
CA LYS A 211 23.14 -0.42 -0.91
C LYS A 211 22.82 1.07 -1.10
N GLN A 212 21.57 1.41 -1.42
CA GLN A 212 21.12 2.79 -1.62
C GLN A 212 20.66 3.47 -0.34
N SER A 213 20.59 2.74 0.78
CA SER A 213 20.03 3.24 2.02
C SER A 213 20.89 4.29 2.73
N GLY A 214 22.24 4.18 2.61
CA GLY A 214 23.20 4.95 3.39
C GLY A 214 23.30 4.56 4.86
N ILE A 215 22.80 3.37 5.22
CA ILE A 215 22.84 2.77 6.57
C ILE A 215 23.06 1.25 6.49
N GLU A 216 23.84 0.80 5.51
CA GLU A 216 24.04 -0.60 5.16
C GLU A 216 24.50 -1.44 6.35
N GLU A 217 25.33 -0.87 7.23
CA GLU A 217 25.88 -1.53 8.41
C GLU A 217 24.83 -1.91 9.47
N ARG A 218 23.62 -1.31 9.37
CA ARG A 218 22.50 -1.61 10.26
C ARG A 218 21.44 -2.52 9.64
N LEU A 219 21.65 -2.96 8.39
CA LEU A 219 20.68 -3.73 7.63
C LEU A 219 21.22 -5.09 7.24
N LYS A 220 20.39 -6.13 7.34
CA LYS A 220 20.72 -7.49 6.91
C LYS A 220 19.62 -8.02 6.00
N ALA A 221 19.96 -8.42 4.79
CA ALA A 221 19.06 -9.21 3.95
C ALA A 221 19.01 -10.67 4.42
N MET A 222 17.81 -11.23 4.44
CA MET A 222 17.56 -12.64 4.68
C MET A 222 16.48 -13.13 3.73
N THR A 223 16.65 -14.29 3.12
CA THR A 223 15.67 -14.80 2.14
C THR A 223 15.29 -16.24 2.47
N GLY A 224 14.01 -16.57 2.25
CA GLY A 224 13.44 -17.89 2.50
C GLY A 224 11.91 -17.86 2.44
N ASP A 225 11.32 -18.98 2.81
CA ASP A 225 9.89 -19.08 3.09
C ASP A 225 9.68 -18.96 4.61
N TYR A 226 9.10 -17.85 5.05
CA TYR A 226 8.89 -17.59 6.49
C TYR A 226 7.95 -18.61 7.16
N MET A 227 7.25 -19.46 6.39
CA MET A 227 6.43 -20.53 6.94
C MET A 227 7.25 -21.73 7.42
N ILE A 228 8.41 -21.98 6.80
CA ILE A 228 9.22 -23.18 7.07
C ILE A 228 10.68 -22.88 7.40
N ASP A 229 11.28 -21.84 6.80
CA ASP A 229 12.68 -21.50 7.01
C ASP A 229 12.90 -20.72 8.31
N ASP A 230 14.14 -20.65 8.76
CA ASP A 230 14.53 -19.84 9.91
C ASP A 230 14.31 -18.34 9.62
N ILE A 231 13.58 -17.66 10.49
CA ILE A 231 13.35 -16.20 10.43
C ILE A 231 14.24 -15.42 11.39
N GLY A 232 15.09 -16.10 12.17
CA GLY A 232 15.87 -15.53 13.26
C GLY A 232 15.07 -15.36 14.55
N GLU A 233 15.75 -14.86 15.58
CA GLU A 233 15.22 -14.70 16.94
C GLU A 233 15.75 -13.43 17.61
N ASP A 234 15.36 -13.19 18.85
CA ASP A 234 15.79 -12.05 19.69
C ASP A 234 15.41 -10.67 19.10
N TYR A 235 14.22 -10.56 18.52
CA TYR A 235 13.71 -9.29 18.01
C TYR A 235 12.98 -8.51 19.12
N ASP A 236 13.25 -7.21 19.20
CA ASP A 236 12.49 -6.29 20.04
C ASP A 236 11.23 -5.79 19.33
N LEU A 237 11.29 -5.78 17.99
CA LEU A 237 10.23 -5.31 17.12
C LEU A 237 10.12 -6.22 15.89
N ILE A 238 8.91 -6.61 15.54
CA ILE A 238 8.60 -7.27 14.26
C ILE A 238 7.54 -6.45 13.54
N ILE A 239 7.72 -6.21 12.26
CA ILE A 239 6.65 -5.69 11.40
C ILE A 239 6.28 -6.74 10.35
N ALA A 240 4.96 -6.88 10.10
CA ALA A 240 4.39 -7.77 9.09
C ALA A 240 3.27 -7.02 8.34
N ILE A 241 3.67 -6.12 7.43
CA ILE A 241 2.78 -5.17 6.75
C ILE A 241 2.47 -5.64 5.33
N GLY A 242 1.22 -6.11 5.13
CA GLY A 242 0.73 -6.57 3.83
C GLY A 242 1.35 -7.90 3.37
N THR A 243 1.73 -8.78 4.30
CA THR A 243 2.33 -10.08 3.99
C THR A 243 1.54 -11.26 4.55
N LEU A 244 0.87 -11.12 5.69
CA LEU A 244 0.18 -12.24 6.36
C LEU A 244 -1.01 -12.79 5.57
N ASN A 245 -1.50 -12.10 4.56
CA ASN A 245 -2.48 -12.60 3.60
C ASN A 245 -2.03 -13.94 2.98
N PHE A 246 -0.75 -14.05 2.66
CA PHE A 246 -0.18 -15.27 2.06
C PHE A 246 -0.07 -16.43 3.05
N ALA A 247 -0.04 -16.14 4.36
CA ALA A 247 -0.06 -17.12 5.45
C ALA A 247 -1.46 -17.36 6.05
N LYS A 248 -2.53 -16.79 5.45
CA LYS A 248 -3.89 -16.83 5.99
C LYS A 248 -4.37 -18.23 6.41
N HIS A 249 -4.04 -19.23 5.61
CA HIS A 249 -4.44 -20.63 5.83
C HIS A 249 -3.69 -21.32 6.98
N ALA A 250 -2.60 -20.73 7.47
CA ALA A 250 -1.76 -21.22 8.54
C ALA A 250 -1.42 -20.13 9.56
N MET A 251 -2.38 -19.24 9.83
CA MET A 251 -2.19 -18.07 10.68
C MET A 251 -1.74 -18.44 12.10
N ASP A 252 -2.29 -19.52 12.68
CA ASP A 252 -1.87 -19.99 14.00
C ASP A 252 -0.37 -20.35 14.00
N THR A 253 0.09 -21.07 12.98
CA THR A 253 1.50 -21.50 12.86
C THR A 253 2.45 -20.30 12.72
N ILE A 254 2.13 -19.33 11.86
CA ILE A 254 3.01 -18.16 11.72
C ILE A 254 3.02 -17.32 13.00
N MET A 255 1.89 -17.18 13.69
CA MET A 255 1.86 -16.44 14.97
C MET A 255 2.68 -17.11 16.07
N GLU A 256 2.69 -18.45 16.15
CA GLU A 256 3.60 -19.17 17.07
C GLU A 256 5.07 -18.90 16.73
N ARG A 257 5.45 -18.92 15.47
CA ARG A 257 6.82 -18.60 15.03
C ARG A 257 7.22 -17.18 15.39
N LEU A 258 6.33 -16.19 15.17
CA LEU A 258 6.57 -14.80 15.52
C LEU A 258 6.66 -14.59 17.02
N TYR A 259 5.84 -15.32 17.80
CA TYR A 259 5.91 -15.30 19.26
C TYR A 259 7.28 -15.78 19.76
N LEU A 260 7.79 -16.88 19.21
CA LEU A 260 9.10 -17.46 19.60
C LEU A 260 10.27 -16.58 19.14
N ALA A 261 10.14 -15.85 18.03
CA ALA A 261 11.19 -14.97 17.52
C ALA A 261 11.28 -13.63 18.27
N LEU A 262 10.24 -13.26 19.02
CA LEU A 262 10.12 -11.97 19.67
C LEU A 262 10.62 -12.05 21.15
N ASN A 263 11.44 -11.09 21.56
CA ASN A 263 11.87 -10.95 22.94
C ASN A 263 10.67 -10.72 23.88
N LYS A 264 10.84 -11.12 25.14
CA LYS A 264 9.89 -10.75 26.19
C LYS A 264 9.79 -9.23 26.29
N GLY A 265 8.57 -8.69 26.21
CA GLY A 265 8.31 -7.26 26.15
C GLY A 265 8.51 -6.64 24.77
N GLY A 266 8.80 -7.46 23.75
CA GLY A 266 8.83 -7.02 22.36
C GLY A 266 7.44 -6.82 21.76
N VAL A 267 7.38 -6.18 20.61
CA VAL A 267 6.12 -5.84 19.92
C VAL A 267 6.12 -6.30 18.46
N LEU A 268 5.01 -6.91 18.03
CA LEU A 268 4.68 -7.21 16.65
C LEU A 268 3.64 -6.21 16.15
N VAL A 269 3.92 -5.53 15.03
CA VAL A 269 2.96 -4.69 14.33
C VAL A 269 2.57 -5.39 13.03
N ALA A 270 1.32 -5.78 12.92
CA ALA A 270 0.81 -6.50 11.75
C ALA A 270 -0.36 -5.76 11.12
N SER A 271 -0.42 -5.73 9.80
CA SER A 271 -1.59 -5.24 9.07
C SER A 271 -2.41 -6.38 8.47
N GLY A 272 -3.73 -6.20 8.47
CA GLY A 272 -4.70 -7.05 7.81
C GLY A 272 -5.74 -6.23 7.06
N ASP A 273 -6.60 -6.90 6.28
CA ASP A 273 -7.63 -6.24 5.48
C ASP A 273 -8.85 -5.83 6.32
N GLY A 274 -9.06 -6.50 7.46
CA GLY A 274 -10.18 -6.20 8.36
C GLY A 274 -11.56 -6.47 7.74
N ILE A 275 -11.67 -7.48 6.87
CA ILE A 275 -12.94 -7.82 6.20
C ILE A 275 -13.93 -8.30 7.24
N HIS A 276 -15.11 -7.68 7.31
CA HIS A 276 -16.16 -8.02 8.24
C HIS A 276 -16.76 -9.41 7.92
N SER A 277 -17.42 -10.02 8.90
CA SER A 277 -17.98 -11.38 8.78
C SER A 277 -18.95 -11.57 7.61
N GLU A 278 -19.67 -10.50 7.21
CA GLU A 278 -20.56 -10.52 6.05
C GLU A 278 -19.82 -10.48 4.71
N GLY A 279 -18.51 -10.21 4.70
CA GLY A 279 -17.68 -10.19 3.50
C GLY A 279 -17.93 -9.03 2.53
N THR A 280 -18.65 -7.99 2.97
CA THR A 280 -19.06 -6.85 2.11
C THR A 280 -18.25 -5.56 2.36
N MET A 281 -17.55 -5.49 3.48
CA MET A 281 -16.85 -4.28 3.92
C MET A 281 -15.50 -4.64 4.57
N PRO A 282 -14.51 -3.74 4.51
CA PRO A 282 -14.49 -2.53 3.69
C PRO A 282 -14.41 -2.87 2.20
N ILE A 283 -15.11 -2.09 1.35
CA ILE A 283 -15.26 -2.43 -0.07
C ILE A 283 -13.94 -2.40 -0.84
N ASP A 284 -13.04 -1.49 -0.50
CA ASP A 284 -11.69 -1.39 -1.06
C ASP A 284 -10.90 -2.70 -0.83
N MET A 285 -10.95 -3.28 0.36
CA MET A 285 -10.28 -4.55 0.66
C MET A 285 -10.99 -5.76 0.03
N VAL A 286 -12.31 -5.78 0.01
CA VAL A 286 -13.09 -6.84 -0.65
C VAL A 286 -12.80 -6.86 -2.15
N SER A 287 -12.77 -5.69 -2.81
CA SER A 287 -12.55 -5.59 -4.25
C SER A 287 -11.10 -5.83 -4.66
N SER A 288 -10.12 -5.48 -3.82
CA SER A 288 -8.69 -5.65 -4.12
C SER A 288 -8.28 -7.10 -4.40
N TRP A 289 -8.94 -8.07 -3.73
CA TRP A 289 -8.63 -9.49 -3.86
C TRP A 289 -9.67 -10.27 -4.68
N LEU A 290 -10.69 -9.57 -5.27
CA LEU A 290 -11.87 -10.23 -5.80
C LEU A 290 -11.54 -11.22 -6.93
N THR A 291 -10.79 -10.80 -7.94
CA THR A 291 -10.46 -11.64 -9.09
C THR A 291 -9.59 -12.84 -8.71
N TYR A 292 -8.63 -12.63 -7.78
CA TYR A 292 -7.84 -13.72 -7.21
C TYR A 292 -8.69 -14.70 -6.40
N ALA A 293 -9.61 -14.18 -5.60
CA ALA A 293 -10.54 -15.03 -4.83
C ALA A 293 -11.46 -15.85 -5.74
N MET A 294 -11.96 -15.25 -6.84
CA MET A 294 -12.74 -15.95 -7.86
C MET A 294 -11.94 -17.03 -8.60
N GLN A 295 -10.62 -16.89 -8.66
CA GLN A 295 -9.69 -17.89 -9.21
C GLN A 295 -9.27 -18.96 -8.19
N GLY A 296 -9.80 -18.91 -6.96
CA GLY A 296 -9.49 -19.86 -5.89
C GLY A 296 -8.39 -19.42 -4.93
N MET A 297 -7.77 -18.27 -5.15
CA MET A 297 -6.74 -17.70 -4.26
C MET A 297 -7.34 -16.61 -3.36
N ASN A 298 -8.11 -17.01 -2.36
CA ASN A 298 -8.75 -16.08 -1.44
C ASN A 298 -7.77 -15.56 -0.38
N LEU A 299 -7.10 -14.46 -0.67
CA LEU A 299 -6.11 -13.79 0.20
C LEU A 299 -6.74 -12.77 1.16
N GLY A 300 -7.99 -12.35 0.96
CA GLY A 300 -8.67 -11.37 1.83
C GLY A 300 -8.77 -11.87 3.27
N MET A 301 -8.32 -11.07 4.23
CA MET A 301 -8.27 -11.44 5.65
C MET A 301 -9.49 -10.95 6.43
N PRO A 302 -10.23 -11.85 7.10
CA PRO A 302 -11.29 -11.47 8.04
C PRO A 302 -10.74 -10.68 9.22
N ILE A 303 -11.51 -9.71 9.69
CA ILE A 303 -11.27 -9.06 10.97
C ILE A 303 -11.23 -10.12 12.09
N GLY A 304 -10.27 -9.99 13.02
CA GLY A 304 -10.14 -10.95 14.13
C GLY A 304 -9.18 -12.11 13.86
N LEU A 305 -8.87 -12.46 12.59
CA LEU A 305 -7.99 -13.59 12.28
C LEU A 305 -6.60 -13.45 12.93
N ILE A 306 -5.95 -12.30 12.78
CA ILE A 306 -4.65 -12.00 13.39
C ILE A 306 -4.75 -11.97 14.93
N PRO A 307 -5.66 -11.18 15.53
CA PRO A 307 -5.85 -11.16 16.99
C PRO A 307 -6.09 -12.51 17.64
N ASP A 308 -6.93 -13.34 17.03
CA ASP A 308 -7.28 -14.63 17.59
C ASP A 308 -6.11 -15.62 17.54
N ALA A 309 -5.35 -15.63 16.43
CA ALA A 309 -4.14 -16.44 16.33
C ALA A 309 -3.05 -15.96 17.29
N ALA A 310 -2.88 -14.64 17.47
CA ALA A 310 -1.92 -14.08 18.42
C ALA A 310 -2.25 -14.49 19.87
N LYS A 311 -3.52 -14.44 20.28
CA LYS A 311 -3.95 -14.91 21.62
C LYS A 311 -3.64 -16.40 21.82
N LYS A 312 -3.91 -17.23 20.79
CA LYS A 312 -3.60 -18.68 20.84
C LYS A 312 -2.10 -18.94 20.97
N ALA A 313 -1.27 -18.15 20.28
CA ALA A 313 0.19 -18.26 20.35
C ALA A 313 0.77 -17.85 21.73
N GLY A 314 -0.01 -17.18 22.59
CA GLY A 314 0.40 -16.80 23.93
C GLY A 314 0.82 -15.34 24.11
N PHE A 315 0.60 -14.47 23.13
CA PHE A 315 0.86 -13.03 23.28
C PHE A 315 0.03 -12.42 24.41
N CYS A 316 0.65 -11.50 25.17
CA CYS A 316 0.05 -10.93 26.39
C CYS A 316 -1.07 -9.93 26.09
N SER A 317 -0.96 -9.14 25.03
CA SER A 317 -2.00 -8.19 24.62
C SER A 317 -2.08 -8.00 23.11
N VAL A 318 -3.27 -7.67 22.64
CA VAL A 318 -3.55 -7.36 21.24
C VAL A 318 -4.48 -6.16 21.18
N ASP A 319 -3.98 -5.06 20.63
CA ASP A 319 -4.75 -3.86 20.31
C ASP A 319 -5.00 -3.83 18.81
N SER A 320 -6.27 -3.88 18.39
CA SER A 320 -6.67 -3.86 16.98
C SER A 320 -7.52 -2.64 16.69
N PHE A 321 -7.21 -1.93 15.61
CA PHE A 321 -7.99 -0.78 15.16
C PHE A 321 -7.97 -0.67 13.63
N THR A 322 -9.03 -0.07 13.10
CA THR A 322 -9.19 0.16 11.67
C THR A 322 -9.00 1.64 11.37
N VAL A 323 -8.13 1.95 10.41
CA VAL A 323 -7.79 3.32 10.04
C VAL A 323 -7.80 3.51 8.53
N PRO A 324 -8.08 4.73 8.03
CA PRO A 324 -7.73 5.09 6.67
C PRO A 324 -6.21 4.99 6.47
N SER A 325 -5.79 4.39 5.37
CA SER A 325 -4.40 4.13 5.03
C SER A 325 -4.14 4.55 3.58
N TYR A 326 -2.87 4.62 3.18
CA TYR A 326 -2.45 4.87 1.80
C TYR A 326 -3.07 3.87 0.79
N SER A 327 -3.43 2.68 1.23
CA SER A 327 -4.03 1.62 0.40
C SER A 327 -5.56 1.52 0.49
N GLY A 328 -6.20 2.45 1.18
CA GLY A 328 -7.61 2.40 1.52
C GLY A 328 -7.82 2.17 3.01
N THR A 329 -8.54 1.14 3.40
CA THR A 329 -8.77 0.77 4.80
C THR A 329 -7.73 -0.24 5.27
N ALA A 330 -7.09 0.00 6.41
CA ALA A 330 -6.16 -0.95 7.03
C ALA A 330 -6.64 -1.34 8.43
N ASN A 331 -6.53 -2.62 8.76
CA ASN A 331 -6.69 -3.13 10.12
C ASN A 331 -5.30 -3.36 10.71
N ILE A 332 -4.91 -2.49 11.66
CA ILE A 332 -3.61 -2.53 12.32
C ILE A 332 -3.74 -3.27 13.64
N ASN A 333 -2.81 -4.16 13.89
CA ASN A 333 -2.74 -4.98 15.09
C ASN A 333 -1.40 -4.75 15.79
N ILE A 334 -1.44 -4.20 17.01
CA ILE A 334 -0.28 -4.05 17.91
C ILE A 334 -0.33 -5.18 18.92
N ILE A 335 0.64 -6.06 18.86
CA ILE A 335 0.64 -7.34 19.56
C ILE A 335 1.89 -7.41 20.43
N ARG A 336 1.75 -7.63 21.74
CA ARG A 336 2.86 -7.61 22.70
C ARG A 336 3.09 -8.97 23.34
N ASN A 337 4.38 -9.29 23.48
CA ASN A 337 4.83 -10.51 24.13
C ASN A 337 5.09 -10.28 25.62
#